data_605900627f6128785e4841411ae1c005
#
_entry.id   605900627f6128785e4841411ae1c005
#
_cell.length_a   1.000
_cell.length_b   1.000
_cell.length_c   1.000
_cell.angle_alpha   90.00
_cell.angle_beta   90.00
_cell.angle_gamma   90.00
#
_symmetry.space_group_name_H-M   'P 1'
#
loop_
_entity.id
_entity.type
_entity.pdbx_description
1 polymer ?
#
loop_
_entity_poly.entity_id
_entity_poly.type
_entity_poly.pdbx_seq_one_letter_code
_entity_poly.pdbx_strand_id
1 'polypeptide(L)'
;GMEIHFEKVTSDNRKAVENLQVFAEQQAFIESMAENLKESDQFPEWESAGIYDGNQLIGYAMYGRWQDGRVWLDRFLIDQRFQGQGYGKAACRLLMLKLIEKYQTNKLYLSVYDTNSSAIRLYQQLGFVFNGELDTNGERVMEWTHQNK
;
A
#
# COMPACT_ATOMS: atom_id res chain seq x y z
N GLY A 1 -12.62 -9.99 -16.51
CA GLY A 1 -11.78 -8.86 -16.11
C GLY A 1 -11.69 -8.69 -14.61
N MET A 2 -10.82 -7.81 -14.17
CA MET A 2 -10.64 -7.51 -12.75
C MET A 2 -11.73 -6.56 -12.26
N GLU A 3 -12.27 -6.85 -11.08
CA GLU A 3 -13.22 -5.98 -10.40
C GLU A 3 -12.60 -5.52 -9.07
N ILE A 4 -11.56 -4.71 -9.17
CA ILE A 4 -10.78 -4.27 -8.01
C ILE A 4 -11.58 -3.25 -7.20
N HIS A 5 -11.67 -3.49 -5.89
CA HIS A 5 -12.21 -2.49 -4.95
C HIS A 5 -11.56 -2.65 -3.58
N PHE A 6 -11.81 -1.69 -2.70
CA PHE A 6 -11.20 -1.62 -1.38
C PHE A 6 -12.29 -1.58 -0.32
N GLU A 7 -12.13 -2.36 0.74
CA GLU A 7 -13.06 -2.36 1.86
C GLU A 7 -12.28 -2.14 3.15
N LYS A 8 -12.78 -1.27 4.01
CA LYS A 8 -12.16 -1.06 5.32
C LYS A 8 -12.03 -2.37 6.08
N VAL A 9 -10.95 -2.51 6.83
CA VAL A 9 -10.80 -3.65 7.73
C VAL A 9 -11.72 -3.42 8.92
N THR A 10 -12.62 -4.38 9.13
CA THR A 10 -13.60 -4.40 10.21
C THR A 10 -13.54 -5.75 10.91
N SER A 11 -14.34 -5.95 11.95
CA SER A 11 -14.45 -7.25 12.61
C SER A 11 -14.85 -8.36 11.63
N ASP A 12 -15.58 -8.03 10.55
CA ASP A 12 -16.07 -9.02 9.59
C ASP A 12 -14.95 -9.60 8.71
N ASN A 13 -13.94 -8.81 8.34
CA ASN A 13 -12.88 -9.26 7.44
C ASN A 13 -11.48 -9.29 8.07
N ARG A 14 -11.34 -8.86 9.33
CA ARG A 14 -10.03 -8.74 9.97
C ARG A 14 -9.23 -10.04 9.96
N LYS A 15 -9.88 -11.15 10.29
CA LYS A 15 -9.20 -12.44 10.33
C LYS A 15 -8.70 -12.88 8.97
N ALA A 16 -9.50 -12.66 7.92
CA ALA A 16 -9.09 -12.97 6.57
C ALA A 16 -7.89 -12.11 6.14
N VAL A 17 -7.90 -10.83 6.49
CA VAL A 17 -6.78 -9.92 6.21
C VAL A 17 -5.52 -10.37 6.96
N GLU A 18 -5.65 -10.77 8.23
CA GLU A 18 -4.51 -11.25 9.01
C GLU A 18 -3.87 -12.50 8.42
N ASN A 19 -4.61 -13.29 7.65
CA ASN A 19 -4.13 -14.51 7.02
C ASN A 19 -3.49 -14.30 5.64
N LEU A 20 -3.43 -13.07 5.15
CA LEU A 20 -2.74 -12.78 3.90
C LEU A 20 -1.24 -13.05 4.05
N GLN A 21 -0.61 -13.55 3.00
CA GLN A 21 0.79 -13.93 3.02
C GLN A 21 1.52 -13.42 1.78
N VAL A 22 2.79 -13.08 1.95
CA VAL A 22 3.70 -12.79 0.84
C VAL A 22 4.73 -13.90 0.73
N PHE A 23 5.45 -13.97 -0.39
CA PHE A 23 6.53 -14.93 -0.54
C PHE A 23 7.56 -14.76 0.57
N ALA A 24 8.24 -15.85 0.94
CA ALA A 24 9.20 -15.86 2.05
C ALA A 24 10.29 -14.80 1.89
N GLU A 25 10.79 -14.62 0.67
CA GLU A 25 11.81 -13.60 0.37
C GLU A 25 11.29 -12.17 0.51
N GLN A 26 9.99 -11.97 0.51
CA GLN A 26 9.37 -10.66 0.69
C GLN A 26 9.03 -10.38 2.15
N GLN A 27 8.94 -11.40 2.98
CA GLN A 27 8.56 -11.24 4.39
C GLN A 27 9.56 -10.39 5.18
N ALA A 28 10.81 -10.35 4.74
CA ALA A 28 11.84 -9.52 5.35
C ALA A 28 11.59 -8.01 5.16
N PHE A 29 10.74 -7.63 4.20
CA PHE A 29 10.49 -6.24 3.84
C PHE A 29 9.17 -5.70 4.41
N ILE A 30 8.37 -6.54 5.07
CA ILE A 30 7.03 -6.19 5.54
C ILE A 30 6.86 -6.68 6.96
N GLU A 31 6.26 -5.85 7.81
CA GLU A 31 5.85 -6.27 9.14
C GLU A 31 4.75 -7.33 9.02
N SER A 32 4.53 -8.12 10.07
CA SER A 32 3.43 -9.08 10.08
C SER A 32 2.10 -8.36 9.89
N MET A 33 1.10 -9.07 9.35
CA MET A 33 -0.23 -8.48 9.16
C MET A 33 -0.85 -8.05 10.49
N ALA A 34 -0.65 -8.84 11.54
CA ALA A 34 -1.15 -8.48 12.87
C ALA A 34 -0.53 -7.18 13.37
N GLU A 35 0.79 -6.99 13.15
CA GLU A 35 1.48 -5.75 13.54
C GLU A 35 0.98 -4.56 12.73
N ASN A 36 0.75 -4.73 11.43
CA ASN A 36 0.21 -3.67 10.57
C ASN A 36 -1.15 -3.20 11.05
N LEU A 37 -2.04 -4.14 11.36
CA LEU A 37 -3.38 -3.82 11.86
C LEU A 37 -3.32 -3.16 13.22
N LYS A 38 -2.41 -3.62 14.09
CA LYS A 38 -2.22 -3.03 15.41
C LYS A 38 -1.75 -1.57 15.30
N GLU A 39 -0.82 -1.29 14.39
CA GLU A 39 -0.34 0.07 14.14
C GLU A 39 -1.48 0.97 13.66
N SER A 40 -2.28 0.48 12.72
CA SER A 40 -3.45 1.20 12.22
C SER A 40 -4.46 1.50 13.33
N ASP A 41 -4.65 0.56 14.27
CA ASP A 41 -5.57 0.75 15.40
C ASP A 41 -5.04 1.80 16.39
N GLN A 42 -3.72 1.89 16.57
CA GLN A 42 -3.09 2.81 17.53
C GLN A 42 -3.08 4.26 17.06
N PHE A 43 -3.02 4.48 15.76
CA PHE A 43 -2.87 5.82 15.17
C PHE A 43 -4.07 6.12 14.28
N PRO A 44 -4.93 7.08 14.68
CA PRO A 44 -6.14 7.40 13.89
C PRO A 44 -5.81 7.96 12.50
N GLU A 45 -4.59 8.41 12.27
CA GLU A 45 -4.14 8.87 10.95
C GLU A 45 -4.15 7.74 9.90
N TRP A 46 -3.94 6.49 10.33
CA TRP A 46 -3.86 5.36 9.41
C TRP A 46 -5.20 4.66 9.24
N GLU A 47 -5.52 4.35 7.99
CA GLU A 47 -6.62 3.47 7.63
C GLU A 47 -6.06 2.19 7.02
N SER A 48 -6.67 1.07 7.38
CA SER A 48 -6.38 -0.24 6.78
C SER A 48 -7.53 -0.68 5.90
N ALA A 49 -7.21 -1.19 4.72
CA ALA A 49 -8.21 -1.70 3.78
C ALA A 49 -7.78 -3.04 3.20
N GLY A 50 -8.75 -3.95 3.04
CA GLY A 50 -8.57 -5.12 2.21
C GLY A 50 -8.70 -4.74 0.74
N ILE A 51 -7.91 -5.37 -0.11
CA ILE A 51 -7.99 -5.23 -1.56
C ILE A 51 -8.70 -6.45 -2.10
N TYR A 52 -9.74 -6.23 -2.88
CA TYR A 52 -10.61 -7.30 -3.39
C TYR A 52 -10.66 -7.30 -4.91
N ASP A 53 -10.82 -8.48 -5.47
CA ASP A 53 -11.26 -8.68 -6.85
C ASP A 53 -12.64 -9.36 -6.76
N GLY A 54 -13.70 -8.62 -7.07
CA GLY A 54 -15.05 -9.09 -6.79
C GLY A 54 -15.23 -9.38 -5.29
N ASN A 55 -15.55 -10.62 -4.94
CA ASN A 55 -15.71 -11.04 -3.54
C ASN A 55 -14.44 -11.62 -2.93
N GLN A 56 -13.36 -11.71 -3.70
CA GLN A 56 -12.14 -12.38 -3.26
C GLN A 56 -11.14 -11.39 -2.70
N LEU A 57 -10.73 -11.59 -1.46
CA LEU A 57 -9.67 -10.82 -0.83
C LEU A 57 -8.33 -11.22 -1.44
N ILE A 58 -7.61 -10.25 -2.01
CA ILE A 58 -6.34 -10.49 -2.71
C ILE A 58 -5.16 -9.74 -2.10
N GLY A 59 -5.39 -8.77 -1.22
CA GLY A 59 -4.29 -7.97 -0.68
C GLY A 59 -4.72 -7.02 0.40
N TYR A 60 -3.81 -6.11 0.75
CA TYR A 60 -3.97 -5.19 1.87
C TYR A 60 -3.26 -3.89 1.59
N ALA A 61 -3.80 -2.79 2.09
CA ALA A 61 -3.16 -1.49 2.06
C ALA A 61 -3.39 -0.74 3.37
N MET A 62 -2.40 0.06 3.76
CA MET A 62 -2.52 0.99 4.87
C MET A 62 -2.05 2.36 4.39
N TYR A 63 -2.81 3.40 4.70
CA TYR A 63 -2.55 4.74 4.16
C TYR A 63 -3.16 5.79 5.08
N GLY A 64 -2.73 7.05 4.89
CA GLY A 64 -3.30 8.15 5.66
C GLY A 64 -2.51 9.43 5.50
N ARG A 65 -3.06 10.51 6.03
CA ARG A 65 -2.33 11.77 6.20
C ARG A 65 -1.63 11.73 7.54
N TRP A 66 -0.32 11.68 7.47
CA TRP A 66 0.48 11.60 8.69
C TRP A 66 0.66 12.98 9.33
N GLN A 67 1.28 12.99 10.49
CA GLN A 67 1.50 14.21 11.29
C GLN A 67 2.39 15.24 10.60
N ASP A 68 3.17 14.81 9.58
CA ASP A 68 3.98 15.70 8.77
C ASP A 68 3.16 16.42 7.68
N GLY A 69 1.86 16.17 7.60
CA GLY A 69 0.96 16.77 6.62
C GLY A 69 0.91 16.05 5.28
N ARG A 70 1.79 15.09 5.06
CA ARG A 70 1.88 14.36 3.80
C ARG A 70 0.96 13.14 3.81
N VAL A 71 0.49 12.75 2.62
CA VAL A 71 -0.32 11.54 2.45
C VAL A 71 0.61 10.40 2.06
N TRP A 72 0.62 9.36 2.88
CA TRP A 72 1.49 8.21 2.71
C TRP A 72 0.68 6.97 2.34
N LEU A 73 1.19 6.24 1.35
CA LEU A 73 0.82 4.84 1.13
C LEU A 73 1.82 4.01 1.94
N ASP A 74 1.45 3.70 3.18
CA ASP A 74 2.40 3.18 4.16
C ASP A 74 2.66 1.68 4.02
N ARG A 75 1.64 0.93 3.59
CA ARG A 75 1.75 -0.51 3.33
C ARG A 75 0.93 -0.85 2.10
N PHE A 76 1.45 -1.72 1.27
CA PHE A 76 0.75 -2.24 0.11
C PHE A 76 1.28 -3.64 -0.19
N LEU A 77 0.39 -4.63 -0.25
CA LEU A 77 0.79 -5.99 -0.60
C LEU A 77 -0.32 -6.73 -1.34
N ILE A 78 0.09 -7.66 -2.18
CA ILE A 78 -0.79 -8.63 -2.81
C ILE A 78 -0.42 -10.00 -2.25
N ASP A 79 -1.41 -10.78 -1.84
CA ASP A 79 -1.20 -12.13 -1.34
C ASP A 79 -0.45 -12.97 -2.37
N GLN A 80 0.45 -13.83 -1.91
CA GLN A 80 1.33 -14.63 -2.79
C GLN A 80 0.56 -15.44 -3.83
N ARG A 81 -0.65 -15.89 -3.51
CA ARG A 81 -1.48 -16.67 -4.43
C ARG A 81 -1.92 -15.89 -5.66
N PHE A 82 -1.90 -14.57 -5.57
CA PHE A 82 -2.42 -13.68 -6.61
C PHE A 82 -1.33 -12.83 -7.26
N GLN A 83 -0.08 -13.02 -6.91
CA GLN A 83 1.03 -12.30 -7.52
C GLN A 83 1.31 -12.82 -8.93
N GLY A 84 1.94 -11.98 -9.75
CA GLY A 84 2.26 -12.35 -11.13
C GLY A 84 1.08 -12.30 -12.11
N GLN A 85 -0.05 -11.74 -11.69
CA GLN A 85 -1.28 -11.68 -12.50
C GLN A 85 -1.68 -10.24 -12.86
N GLY A 86 -0.86 -9.26 -12.51
CA GLY A 86 -1.16 -7.86 -12.79
C GLY A 86 -1.98 -7.14 -11.73
N TYR A 87 -2.34 -7.81 -10.64
CA TYR A 87 -3.15 -7.21 -9.58
C TYR A 87 -2.44 -6.06 -8.88
N GLY A 88 -1.14 -6.22 -8.60
CA GLY A 88 -0.39 -5.18 -7.89
C GLY A 88 -0.43 -3.85 -8.61
N LYS A 89 -0.16 -3.85 -9.91
CA LYS A 89 -0.16 -2.62 -10.71
C LYS A 89 -1.57 -2.04 -10.83
N ALA A 90 -2.56 -2.87 -11.12
CA ALA A 90 -3.94 -2.42 -11.28
C ALA A 90 -4.51 -1.87 -9.98
N ALA A 91 -4.32 -2.58 -8.88
CA ALA A 91 -4.82 -2.16 -7.57
C ALA A 91 -4.12 -0.90 -7.07
N CYS A 92 -2.80 -0.83 -7.21
CA CYS A 92 -2.05 0.34 -6.76
C CYS A 92 -2.45 1.59 -7.53
N ARG A 93 -2.63 1.48 -8.85
CA ARG A 93 -3.07 2.62 -9.66
C ARG A 93 -4.43 3.14 -9.21
N LEU A 94 -5.40 2.25 -8.97
CA LEU A 94 -6.72 2.63 -8.48
C LEU A 94 -6.64 3.27 -7.11
N LEU A 95 -5.82 2.71 -6.22
CA LEU A 95 -5.64 3.25 -4.88
C LEU A 95 -5.02 4.64 -4.92
N MET A 96 -4.02 4.86 -5.78
CA MET A 96 -3.39 6.18 -5.94
C MET A 96 -4.44 7.25 -6.28
N LEU A 97 -5.31 6.96 -7.24
CA LEU A 97 -6.37 7.90 -7.63
C LEU A 97 -7.38 8.11 -6.51
N LYS A 98 -7.73 7.05 -5.80
CA LYS A 98 -8.64 7.14 -4.66
C LYS A 98 -8.07 8.01 -3.55
N LEU A 99 -6.77 7.88 -3.25
CA LEU A 99 -6.13 8.66 -2.18
C LEU A 99 -6.04 10.14 -2.53
N ILE A 100 -5.75 10.47 -3.79
CA ILE A 100 -5.74 11.87 -4.25
C ILE A 100 -7.08 12.53 -4.02
N GLU A 101 -8.17 11.85 -4.38
CA GLU A 101 -9.52 12.36 -4.19
C GLU A 101 -9.89 12.42 -2.71
N LYS A 102 -9.63 11.34 -1.97
CA LYS A 102 -10.00 11.24 -0.55
C LYS A 102 -9.33 12.33 0.30
N TYR A 103 -8.06 12.58 0.06
CA TYR A 103 -7.27 13.52 0.88
C TYR A 103 -7.12 14.88 0.24
N GLN A 104 -7.70 15.11 -0.93
CA GLN A 104 -7.62 16.39 -1.65
C GLN A 104 -6.15 16.85 -1.77
N THR A 105 -5.32 15.96 -2.27
CA THR A 105 -3.90 16.20 -2.49
C THR A 105 -3.54 15.82 -3.92
N ASN A 106 -2.42 16.33 -4.41
CA ASN A 106 -1.87 15.89 -5.71
C ASN A 106 -0.58 15.10 -5.55
N LYS A 107 -0.17 14.81 -4.32
CA LYS A 107 1.11 14.13 -4.09
C LYS A 107 0.97 13.01 -3.07
N LEU A 108 1.56 11.86 -3.39
CA LEU A 108 1.60 10.71 -2.51
C LEU A 108 3.06 10.31 -2.25
N TYR A 109 3.31 9.76 -1.07
CA TYR A 109 4.61 9.31 -0.62
C TYR A 109 4.55 7.85 -0.20
N LEU A 110 5.66 7.16 -0.37
CA LEU A 110 5.87 5.83 0.20
C LEU A 110 7.36 5.64 0.47
N SER A 111 7.72 4.60 1.18
CA SER A 111 9.13 4.26 1.40
C SER A 111 9.37 2.80 1.08
N VAL A 112 10.59 2.48 0.65
CA VAL A 112 11.00 1.14 0.25
C VAL A 112 12.41 0.86 0.73
N TYR A 113 12.71 -0.40 1.02
CA TYR A 113 14.09 -0.84 1.21
C TYR A 113 14.80 -0.90 -0.14
N ASP A 114 16.08 -0.50 -0.17
CA ASP A 114 16.90 -0.54 -1.39
C ASP A 114 16.93 -1.90 -2.07
N THR A 115 16.83 -2.95 -1.29
CA THR A 115 16.92 -4.32 -1.77
C THR A 115 15.60 -4.87 -2.32
N ASN A 116 14.50 -4.16 -2.12
CA ASN A 116 13.19 -4.59 -2.58
C ASN A 116 12.96 -4.19 -4.04
N SER A 117 13.68 -4.86 -4.95
CA SER A 117 13.71 -4.52 -6.37
C SER A 117 12.35 -4.61 -7.05
N SER A 118 11.53 -5.59 -6.70
CA SER A 118 10.22 -5.77 -7.31
C SER A 118 9.25 -4.65 -6.94
N ALA A 119 9.27 -4.20 -5.70
CA ALA A 119 8.44 -3.07 -5.25
C ALA A 119 8.89 -1.78 -5.93
N ILE A 120 10.21 -1.52 -5.97
CA ILE A 120 10.76 -0.33 -6.63
C ILE A 120 10.32 -0.30 -8.09
N ARG A 121 10.43 -1.42 -8.80
CA ARG A 121 10.03 -1.50 -10.20
C ARG A 121 8.55 -1.20 -10.37
N LEU A 122 7.69 -1.77 -9.52
CA LEU A 122 6.26 -1.53 -9.56
C LEU A 122 5.96 -0.04 -9.41
N TYR A 123 6.50 0.58 -8.38
CA TYR A 123 6.22 1.98 -8.10
C TYR A 123 6.79 2.91 -9.17
N GLN A 124 7.98 2.62 -9.71
CA GLN A 124 8.53 3.40 -10.82
C GLN A 124 7.66 3.31 -12.07
N GLN A 125 7.12 2.13 -12.37
CA GLN A 125 6.19 1.96 -13.50
C GLN A 125 4.91 2.77 -13.31
N LEU A 126 4.52 3.03 -12.06
CA LEU A 126 3.34 3.83 -11.75
C LEU A 126 3.62 5.33 -11.67
N GLY A 127 4.89 5.73 -11.79
CA GLY A 127 5.28 7.13 -11.83
C GLY A 127 5.93 7.66 -10.56
N PHE A 128 6.12 6.83 -9.55
CA PHE A 128 6.87 7.24 -8.37
C PHE A 128 8.35 7.40 -8.68
N VAL A 129 8.97 8.38 -8.07
CA VAL A 129 10.40 8.65 -8.19
C VAL A 129 11.02 8.84 -6.81
N PHE A 130 12.29 8.46 -6.67
CA PHE A 130 13.02 8.72 -5.44
C PHE A 130 13.21 10.23 -5.26
N ASN A 131 13.04 10.72 -4.03
CA ASN A 131 13.19 12.15 -3.74
C ASN A 131 14.43 12.49 -2.91
N GLY A 132 15.26 11.52 -2.58
CA GLY A 132 16.49 11.73 -1.82
C GLY A 132 16.33 11.61 -0.31
N GLU A 133 15.10 11.53 0.21
CA GLU A 133 14.88 11.39 1.64
C GLU A 133 15.04 9.93 2.08
N LEU A 134 15.45 9.77 3.33
CA LEU A 134 15.40 8.48 4.04
C LEU A 134 14.43 8.62 5.19
N ASP A 135 13.67 7.55 5.47
CA ASP A 135 12.82 7.55 6.65
C ASP A 135 13.62 7.12 7.90
N THR A 136 12.97 7.07 9.05
CA THR A 136 13.62 6.73 10.32
C THR A 136 14.19 5.31 10.37
N ASN A 137 13.76 4.43 9.48
CA ASN A 137 14.24 3.04 9.38
C ASN A 137 15.29 2.87 8.28
N GLY A 138 15.71 3.96 7.64
CA GLY A 138 16.67 3.92 6.54
C GLY A 138 16.08 3.50 5.21
N GLU A 139 14.77 3.41 5.11
CA GLU A 139 14.11 3.16 3.83
C GLU A 139 14.15 4.43 2.97
N ARG A 140 14.24 4.24 1.67
CA ARG A 140 14.25 5.36 0.73
C ARG A 140 12.84 5.81 0.41
N VAL A 141 12.62 7.11 0.40
CA VAL A 141 11.30 7.69 0.13
C VAL A 141 11.13 7.91 -1.37
N MET A 142 9.96 7.54 -1.86
CA MET A 142 9.51 7.81 -3.21
C MET A 142 8.28 8.70 -3.17
N GLU A 143 8.11 9.53 -4.20
CA GLU A 143 6.94 10.38 -4.31
C GLU A 143 6.35 10.34 -5.71
N TRP A 144 5.05 10.59 -5.79
CA TRP A 144 4.33 10.70 -7.04
C TRP A 144 3.47 11.95 -7.02
N THR A 145 3.56 12.73 -8.08
CA THR A 145 2.74 13.93 -8.25
C THR A 145 1.72 13.68 -9.35
N HIS A 146 0.44 13.77 -8.98
CA HIS A 146 -0.64 13.65 -9.95
C HIS A 146 -0.74 14.95 -10.74
N GLN A 147 -0.71 14.84 -12.07
CA GLN A 147 -0.81 16.01 -12.94
C GLN A 147 -2.23 16.12 -13.45
N ASN A 148 -2.89 17.19 -13.04
CA ASN A 148 -4.19 17.54 -13.58
C ASN A 148 -3.99 18.26 -14.91
N LYS A 149 -4.69 17.77 -15.91
CA LYS A 149 -4.73 18.45 -17.21
C LYS A 149 -6.02 19.21 -17.37
#